data_0d510c8ca77a1ab86223a21df6c7f67f
#
_entry.id   0d510c8ca77a1ab86223a21df6c7f67f
#
_cell.length_a   1.000
_cell.length_b   1.000
_cell.length_c   1.000
_cell.angle_alpha   90.00
_cell.angle_beta   90.00
_cell.angle_gamma   90.00
#
_symmetry.space_group_name_H-M   'P 1'
#
loop_
_entity.id
_entity.type
_entity.pdbx_description
1 polymer ?
#
loop_
_entity_poly.entity_id
_entity_poly.type
_entity_poly.pdbx_seq_one_letter_code
_entity_poly.pdbx_strand_id
1 'polypeptide(L)'
;DGYFDANSLLKQWNDNPDSTRRRLDDFMNSGRTKEFISALSEDESHRRKIDIGDNQLVIKVKGKTTKHGKTPDKVWMHPLLFIKFAMWINPRFEVQVLRFVHDQLIDYRDKAGDAYKRMSSALSKIIESSRLRDKIQDLARSVNIIVYGLHETMIRNSVGEEAKAKE
;
A
#
# COMPACT_ATOMS: atom_id res chain seq x y z
N ASP A 1 9.48 -2.22 -16.94
CA ASP A 1 9.40 -3.58 -16.42
C ASP A 1 8.82 -3.53 -15.01
N GLY A 2 8.01 -4.53 -14.62
CA GLY A 2 7.34 -4.57 -13.32
C GLY A 2 5.82 -4.75 -13.41
N TYR A 3 5.26 -4.88 -14.60
CA TYR A 3 3.84 -5.18 -14.81
C TYR A 3 3.60 -6.69 -14.81
N PHE A 4 2.42 -7.10 -14.34
CA PHE A 4 2.03 -8.49 -14.22
C PHE A 4 0.86 -8.84 -15.15
N ASP A 5 0.90 -10.03 -15.74
CA ASP A 5 -0.14 -10.51 -16.68
C ASP A 5 -1.37 -10.99 -15.91
N ALA A 6 -2.42 -10.16 -15.93
CA ALA A 6 -3.69 -10.45 -15.26
C ALA A 6 -4.45 -11.63 -15.90
N ASN A 7 -4.33 -11.81 -17.21
CA ASN A 7 -5.01 -12.90 -17.91
C ASN A 7 -4.43 -14.26 -17.53
N SER A 8 -3.11 -14.33 -17.32
CA SER A 8 -2.45 -15.57 -16.88
C SER A 8 -2.92 -15.99 -15.49
N LEU A 9 -3.01 -15.06 -14.54
CA LEU A 9 -3.52 -15.33 -13.21
C LEU A 9 -4.99 -15.74 -13.24
N LEU A 10 -5.82 -15.03 -14.01
CA LEU A 10 -7.24 -15.33 -14.15
C LEU A 10 -7.48 -16.71 -14.76
N LYS A 11 -6.69 -17.08 -15.78
CA LYS A 11 -6.76 -18.40 -16.41
C LYS A 11 -6.42 -19.49 -15.38
N GLN A 12 -5.31 -19.35 -14.68
CA GLN A 12 -4.89 -20.30 -13.64
C GLN A 12 -5.96 -20.51 -12.57
N TRP A 13 -6.63 -19.41 -12.15
CA TRP A 13 -7.75 -19.48 -11.20
C TRP A 13 -8.96 -20.21 -11.77
N ASN A 14 -9.37 -19.86 -13.00
CA ASN A 14 -10.56 -20.42 -13.65
C ASN A 14 -10.36 -21.88 -14.13
N ASP A 15 -9.13 -22.33 -14.32
CA ASP A 15 -8.80 -23.72 -14.66
C ASP A 15 -8.89 -24.65 -13.43
N ASN A 16 -8.96 -24.10 -12.21
CA ASN A 16 -9.17 -24.89 -11.01
C ASN A 16 -10.68 -25.20 -10.82
N PRO A 17 -11.09 -26.49 -10.82
CA PRO A 17 -12.50 -26.89 -10.76
C PRO A 17 -13.21 -26.48 -9.45
N ASP A 18 -12.44 -26.30 -8.36
CA ASP A 18 -12.99 -25.91 -7.06
C ASP A 18 -13.17 -24.39 -6.93
N SER A 19 -12.79 -23.64 -7.95
CA SER A 19 -12.83 -22.18 -7.92
C SER A 19 -14.10 -21.62 -8.55
N THR A 20 -14.69 -20.60 -7.95
CA THR A 20 -15.75 -19.82 -8.58
C THR A 20 -15.18 -19.06 -9.77
N ARG A 21 -15.74 -19.28 -10.96
CA ARG A 21 -15.30 -18.62 -12.19
C ARG A 21 -15.41 -17.09 -12.07
N ARG A 22 -14.35 -16.38 -12.46
CA ARG A 22 -14.24 -14.93 -12.42
C ARG A 22 -14.02 -14.38 -13.84
N ARG A 23 -14.38 -13.12 -14.05
CA ARG A 23 -14.17 -12.41 -15.32
C ARG A 23 -13.41 -11.11 -15.03
N LEU A 24 -12.44 -10.80 -15.89
CA LEU A 24 -11.64 -9.58 -15.75
C LEU A 24 -12.50 -8.31 -15.85
N ASP A 25 -13.50 -8.34 -16.72
CA ASP A 25 -14.41 -7.21 -16.92
C ASP A 25 -15.21 -6.87 -15.65
N ASP A 26 -15.60 -7.87 -14.86
CA ASP A 26 -16.31 -7.65 -13.59
C ASP A 26 -15.44 -6.89 -12.58
N PHE A 27 -14.17 -7.22 -12.52
CA PHE A 27 -13.20 -6.48 -11.71
C PHE A 27 -13.01 -5.06 -12.23
N MET A 28 -12.68 -4.90 -13.51
CA MET A 28 -12.34 -3.62 -14.13
C MET A 28 -13.50 -2.63 -14.15
N ASN A 29 -14.75 -3.12 -14.30
CA ASN A 29 -15.94 -2.27 -14.36
C ASN A 29 -16.52 -1.91 -12.99
N SER A 30 -16.05 -2.54 -11.90
CA SER A 30 -16.53 -2.22 -10.55
C SER A 30 -16.17 -0.78 -10.16
N GLY A 31 -17.11 -0.06 -9.51
CA GLY A 31 -16.89 1.30 -9.03
C GLY A 31 -15.65 1.38 -8.12
N ARG A 32 -15.56 0.43 -7.18
CA ARG A 32 -14.41 0.34 -6.24
C ARG A 32 -13.06 0.17 -6.93
N THR A 33 -13.00 -0.54 -8.07
CA THR A 33 -11.75 -0.68 -8.83
C THR A 33 -11.40 0.61 -9.56
N LYS A 34 -12.37 1.31 -10.13
CA LYS A 34 -12.16 2.60 -10.79
C LYS A 34 -11.65 3.66 -9.80
N GLU A 35 -12.29 3.77 -8.65
CA GLU A 35 -11.83 4.65 -7.56
C GLU A 35 -10.40 4.32 -7.12
N PHE A 36 -10.07 3.04 -7.00
CA PHE A 36 -8.72 2.62 -6.65
C PHE A 36 -7.70 2.97 -7.73
N ILE A 37 -8.04 2.82 -9.02
CA ILE A 37 -7.16 3.18 -10.14
C ILE A 37 -6.88 4.69 -10.10
N SER A 38 -7.91 5.51 -9.90
CA SER A 38 -7.76 6.97 -9.77
C SER A 38 -6.83 7.34 -8.60
N ALA A 39 -7.09 6.80 -7.41
CA ALA A 39 -6.25 7.04 -6.24
C ALA A 39 -4.80 6.58 -6.43
N LEU A 40 -4.59 5.42 -7.08
CA LEU A 40 -3.27 4.91 -7.40
C LEU A 40 -2.54 5.78 -8.42
N SER A 41 -3.25 6.31 -9.42
CA SER A 41 -2.73 7.24 -10.42
C SER A 41 -2.23 8.53 -9.75
N GLU A 42 -3.01 9.10 -8.84
CA GLU A 42 -2.64 10.28 -8.06
C GLU A 42 -1.42 10.02 -7.17
N ASP A 43 -1.39 8.92 -6.42
CA ASP A 43 -0.27 8.57 -5.54
C ASP A 43 1.03 8.36 -6.33
N GLU A 44 1.00 7.58 -7.41
CA GLU A 44 2.16 7.34 -8.26
C GLU A 44 2.65 8.61 -8.97
N SER A 45 1.75 9.50 -9.38
CA SER A 45 2.08 10.81 -9.95
C SER A 45 2.82 11.69 -8.93
N HIS A 46 2.31 11.73 -7.70
CA HIS A 46 2.94 12.46 -6.59
C HIS A 46 4.34 11.91 -6.26
N ARG A 47 4.46 10.58 -6.16
CA ARG A 47 5.74 9.91 -5.81
C ARG A 47 6.80 10.10 -6.87
N ARG A 48 6.43 10.02 -8.15
CA ARG A 48 7.36 10.10 -9.28
C ARG A 48 7.52 11.52 -9.81
N LYS A 49 6.69 12.48 -9.37
CA LYS A 49 6.63 13.87 -9.86
C LYS A 49 6.41 13.96 -11.38
N ILE A 50 5.64 13.04 -11.93
CA ILE A 50 5.21 12.97 -13.33
C ILE A 50 3.72 12.64 -13.37
N ASP A 51 3.02 13.12 -14.38
CA ASP A 51 1.62 12.78 -14.59
C ASP A 51 1.49 11.33 -15.09
N ILE A 52 0.82 10.50 -14.31
CA ILE A 52 0.57 9.07 -14.60
C ILE A 52 -0.93 8.89 -14.78
N GLY A 53 -1.36 8.69 -16.02
CA GLY A 53 -2.75 8.41 -16.32
C GLY A 53 -3.14 6.94 -16.06
N ASP A 54 -4.44 6.69 -15.92
CA ASP A 54 -5.03 5.36 -15.67
C ASP A 54 -4.60 4.31 -16.71
N ASN A 55 -4.38 4.73 -17.96
CA ASN A 55 -3.92 3.88 -19.05
C ASN A 55 -2.47 3.40 -18.89
N GLN A 56 -1.69 4.05 -18.04
CA GLN A 56 -0.34 3.60 -17.69
C GLN A 56 -0.37 2.55 -16.57
N LEU A 57 -1.43 2.48 -15.78
CA LEU A 57 -1.61 1.46 -14.75
C LEU A 57 -2.14 0.14 -15.30
N VAL A 58 -2.80 0.18 -16.46
CA VAL A 58 -3.37 -0.99 -17.16
C VAL A 58 -3.03 -0.92 -18.65
N ILE A 59 -2.14 -1.80 -19.09
CA ILE A 59 -1.70 -1.88 -20.47
C ILE A 59 -2.42 -3.04 -21.17
N LYS A 60 -3.26 -2.73 -22.14
CA LYS A 60 -3.99 -3.74 -22.95
C LYS A 60 -3.27 -3.96 -24.26
N VAL A 61 -2.82 -5.20 -24.48
CA VAL A 61 -2.18 -5.62 -25.72
C VAL A 61 -3.11 -6.57 -26.47
N LYS A 62 -3.57 -6.15 -27.63
CA LYS A 62 -4.42 -7.00 -28.49
C LYS A 62 -3.60 -8.13 -29.09
N GLY A 63 -4.17 -9.32 -29.07
CA GLY A 63 -3.59 -10.48 -29.71
C GLY A 63 -3.52 -10.30 -31.23
N LYS A 64 -2.49 -10.86 -31.85
CA LYS A 64 -2.30 -10.83 -33.30
C LYS A 64 -2.94 -12.06 -33.94
N THR A 65 -3.64 -11.86 -35.05
CA THR A 65 -4.10 -12.98 -35.88
C THR A 65 -2.94 -13.44 -36.77
N THR A 66 -2.58 -14.70 -36.65
CA THR A 66 -1.52 -15.33 -37.47
C THR A 66 -2.12 -16.46 -38.30
N LYS A 67 -1.37 -17.01 -39.25
CA LYS A 67 -1.77 -18.18 -40.04
C LYS A 67 -2.09 -19.43 -39.18
N HIS A 68 -1.57 -19.47 -37.94
CA HIS A 68 -1.76 -20.57 -36.98
C HIS A 68 -2.81 -20.29 -35.91
N GLY A 69 -3.57 -19.19 -36.04
CA GLY A 69 -4.63 -18.78 -35.09
C GLY A 69 -4.41 -17.40 -34.48
N LYS A 70 -5.33 -16.99 -33.62
CA LYS A 70 -5.27 -15.72 -32.90
C LYS A 70 -4.57 -15.92 -31.55
N THR A 71 -3.52 -15.14 -31.31
CA THR A 71 -2.93 -15.07 -29.96
C THR A 71 -3.91 -14.35 -29.02
N PRO A 72 -4.02 -14.77 -27.75
CA PRO A 72 -4.93 -14.14 -26.81
C PRO A 72 -4.53 -12.68 -26.51
N ASP A 73 -5.53 -11.89 -26.22
CA ASP A 73 -5.32 -10.54 -25.70
C ASP A 73 -4.66 -10.61 -24.32
N LYS A 74 -3.74 -9.68 -24.03
CA LYS A 74 -3.04 -9.60 -22.74
C LYS A 74 -3.37 -8.31 -22.04
N VAL A 75 -3.53 -8.39 -20.73
CA VAL A 75 -3.73 -7.22 -19.86
C VAL A 75 -2.65 -7.23 -18.79
N TRP A 76 -1.78 -6.23 -18.86
CA TRP A 76 -0.71 -6.02 -17.91
C TRP A 76 -1.15 -4.99 -16.89
N MET A 77 -0.96 -5.28 -15.62
CA MET A 77 -1.34 -4.42 -14.51
C MET A 77 -0.15 -3.94 -13.71
N HIS A 78 -0.21 -2.70 -13.24
CA HIS A 78 0.70 -2.17 -12.23
C HIS A 78 0.73 -3.09 -11.00
N PRO A 79 1.88 -3.28 -10.30
CA PRO A 79 2.02 -4.23 -9.20
C PRO A 79 0.93 -4.12 -8.13
N LEU A 80 0.62 -2.92 -7.66
CA LEU A 80 -0.40 -2.72 -6.62
C LEU A 80 -1.81 -3.04 -7.11
N LEU A 81 -2.12 -2.71 -8.37
CA LEU A 81 -3.40 -3.08 -8.97
C LEU A 81 -3.51 -4.58 -9.18
N PHE A 82 -2.41 -5.26 -9.54
CA PHE A 82 -2.35 -6.70 -9.68
C PHE A 82 -2.57 -7.43 -8.34
N ILE A 83 -1.96 -6.93 -7.25
CA ILE A 83 -2.21 -7.45 -5.90
C ILE A 83 -3.69 -7.31 -5.54
N LYS A 84 -4.30 -6.13 -5.79
CA LYS A 84 -5.73 -5.91 -5.57
C LYS A 84 -6.59 -6.87 -6.40
N PHE A 85 -6.22 -7.12 -7.65
CA PHE A 85 -6.89 -8.07 -8.53
C PHE A 85 -6.78 -9.50 -8.00
N ALA A 86 -5.58 -9.91 -7.53
CA ALA A 86 -5.36 -11.23 -6.94
C ALA A 86 -6.19 -11.44 -5.65
N MET A 87 -6.29 -10.41 -4.81
CA MET A 87 -7.16 -10.41 -3.63
C MET A 87 -8.64 -10.56 -4.01
N TRP A 88 -9.10 -9.86 -5.04
CA TRP A 88 -10.46 -9.98 -5.53
C TRP A 88 -10.78 -11.37 -6.12
N ILE A 89 -9.83 -11.99 -6.79
CA ILE A 89 -9.98 -13.35 -7.33
C ILE A 89 -10.05 -14.35 -6.18
N ASN A 90 -9.11 -14.30 -5.25
CA ASN A 90 -8.90 -15.31 -4.21
C ASN A 90 -9.05 -14.71 -2.79
N PRO A 91 -10.20 -14.91 -2.12
CA PRO A 91 -10.41 -14.40 -0.76
C PRO A 91 -9.43 -14.96 0.28
N ARG A 92 -8.90 -16.18 0.08
CA ARG A 92 -7.87 -16.74 0.98
C ARG A 92 -6.55 -15.97 0.85
N PHE A 93 -6.20 -15.58 -0.36
CA PHE A 93 -5.03 -14.71 -0.59
C PHE A 93 -5.24 -13.33 0.03
N GLU A 94 -6.46 -12.77 -0.08
CA GLU A 94 -6.80 -11.49 0.57
C GLU A 94 -6.55 -11.55 2.08
N VAL A 95 -7.03 -12.60 2.76
CA VAL A 95 -6.78 -12.80 4.20
C VAL A 95 -5.29 -12.89 4.51
N GLN A 96 -4.50 -13.58 3.68
CA GLN A 96 -3.06 -13.69 3.88
C GLN A 96 -2.35 -12.33 3.73
N VAL A 97 -2.71 -11.53 2.73
CA VAL A 97 -2.17 -10.18 2.54
C VAL A 97 -2.51 -9.27 3.72
N LEU A 98 -3.77 -9.27 4.16
CA LEU A 98 -4.19 -8.47 5.31
C LEU A 98 -3.49 -8.89 6.60
N ARG A 99 -3.31 -10.18 6.83
CA ARG A 99 -2.55 -10.71 7.98
C ARG A 99 -1.09 -10.28 7.91
N PHE A 100 -0.45 -10.40 6.76
CA PHE A 100 0.92 -9.95 6.57
C PHE A 100 1.07 -8.45 6.91
N VAL A 101 0.19 -7.60 6.40
CA VAL A 101 0.20 -6.15 6.70
C VAL A 101 0.02 -5.90 8.20
N HIS A 102 -0.94 -6.57 8.83
CA HIS A 102 -1.18 -6.47 10.27
C HIS A 102 0.08 -6.85 11.08
N ASP A 103 0.70 -7.99 10.76
CA ASP A 103 1.88 -8.48 11.46
C ASP A 103 3.09 -7.54 11.28
N GLN A 104 3.25 -6.96 10.09
CA GLN A 104 4.28 -5.94 9.84
C GLN A 104 4.05 -4.67 10.67
N LEU A 105 2.81 -4.20 10.79
CA LEU A 105 2.48 -3.03 11.62
C LEU A 105 2.80 -3.27 13.10
N ILE A 106 2.52 -4.49 13.61
CA ILE A 106 2.88 -4.87 14.99
C ILE A 106 4.41 -4.91 15.17
N ASP A 107 5.12 -5.57 14.25
CA ASP A 107 6.58 -5.66 14.28
C ASP A 107 7.24 -4.26 14.26
N TYR A 108 6.78 -3.36 13.40
CA TYR A 108 7.28 -1.99 13.37
C TYR A 108 7.01 -1.23 14.67
N ARG A 109 5.81 -1.40 15.26
CA ARG A 109 5.47 -0.79 16.56
C ARG A 109 6.41 -1.30 17.66
N ASP A 110 6.64 -2.59 17.71
CA ASP A 110 7.48 -3.21 18.75
C ASP A 110 8.96 -2.80 18.58
N LYS A 111 9.46 -2.77 17.35
CA LYS A 111 10.80 -2.24 17.02
C LYS A 111 10.96 -0.76 17.42
N ALA A 112 9.94 0.06 17.19
CA ALA A 112 9.95 1.46 17.62
C ALA A 112 9.98 1.57 19.16
N GLY A 113 9.19 0.75 19.87
CA GLY A 113 9.20 0.67 21.33
C GLY A 113 10.56 0.27 21.89
N ASP A 114 11.22 -0.73 21.29
CA ASP A 114 12.55 -1.18 21.71
C ASP A 114 13.65 -0.14 21.39
N ALA A 115 13.56 0.56 20.26
CA ALA A 115 14.45 1.67 19.94
C ALA A 115 14.31 2.80 20.96
N TYR A 116 13.07 3.13 21.38
CA TYR A 116 12.81 4.13 22.42
C TYR A 116 13.40 3.72 23.77
N LYS A 117 13.24 2.46 24.19
CA LYS A 117 13.84 1.94 25.43
C LYS A 117 15.38 2.03 25.41
N ARG A 118 16.00 1.64 24.28
CA ARG A 118 17.47 1.76 24.11
C ARG A 118 17.94 3.20 24.18
N MET A 119 17.25 4.13 23.54
CA MET A 119 17.53 5.56 23.60
C MET A 119 17.42 6.08 25.03
N SER A 120 16.33 5.77 25.73
CA SER A 120 16.09 6.19 27.11
C SER A 120 17.15 5.64 28.06
N SER A 121 17.54 4.37 27.88
CA SER A 121 18.61 3.74 28.66
C SER A 121 19.99 4.37 28.40
N ALA A 122 20.29 4.75 27.17
CA ALA A 122 21.54 5.45 26.86
C ALA A 122 21.58 6.85 27.48
N LEU A 123 20.46 7.58 27.42
CA LEU A 123 20.35 8.93 28.03
C LEU A 123 20.45 8.90 29.55
N SER A 124 19.88 7.89 30.22
CA SER A 124 19.93 7.75 31.66
C SER A 124 21.36 7.57 32.21
N LYS A 125 22.30 7.15 31.36
CA LYS A 125 23.73 7.03 31.74
C LYS A 125 24.49 8.36 31.64
N ILE A 126 23.94 9.35 30.93
CA ILE A 126 24.64 10.60 30.63
C ILE A 126 23.96 11.80 31.34
N ILE A 127 22.68 11.70 31.63
CA ILE A 127 21.88 12.82 32.15
C ILE A 127 21.38 12.48 33.55
N GLU A 128 21.49 13.44 34.48
CA GLU A 128 20.94 13.32 35.83
C GLU A 128 19.43 13.01 35.80
N SER A 129 19.01 12.13 36.73
CA SER A 129 17.62 11.65 36.79
C SER A 129 16.58 12.75 36.89
N SER A 130 16.90 13.89 37.50
CA SER A 130 16.03 15.08 37.66
C SER A 130 15.66 15.74 36.32
N ARG A 131 16.55 15.69 35.32
CA ARG A 131 16.41 16.30 34.02
C ARG A 131 16.09 15.30 32.89
N LEU A 132 16.14 14.02 33.20
CA LEU A 132 16.05 12.93 32.23
C LEU A 132 14.71 12.96 31.48
N ARG A 133 13.61 13.17 32.21
CA ARG A 133 12.25 13.16 31.64
C ARG A 133 12.07 14.26 30.59
N ASP A 134 12.49 15.47 30.90
CA ASP A 134 12.34 16.62 30.00
C ASP A 134 13.21 16.45 28.75
N LYS A 135 14.45 15.96 28.94
CA LYS A 135 15.37 15.71 27.84
C LYS A 135 14.92 14.58 26.91
N ILE A 136 14.31 13.52 27.45
CA ILE A 136 13.72 12.44 26.64
C ILE A 136 12.54 12.99 25.83
N GLN A 137 11.70 13.83 26.42
CA GLN A 137 10.58 14.44 25.69
C GLN A 137 11.05 15.38 24.56
N ASP A 138 12.05 16.22 24.84
CA ASP A 138 12.63 17.11 23.84
C ASP A 138 13.26 16.32 22.68
N LEU A 139 13.97 15.24 22.99
CA LEU A 139 14.57 14.41 21.96
C LEU A 139 13.52 13.68 21.12
N ALA A 140 12.48 13.14 21.76
CA ALA A 140 11.37 12.52 21.06
C ALA A 140 10.65 13.51 20.11
N ARG A 141 10.43 14.75 20.55
CA ARG A 141 9.90 15.83 19.70
C ARG A 141 10.82 16.13 18.53
N SER A 142 12.14 16.22 18.78
CA SER A 142 13.11 16.51 17.71
C SER A 142 13.14 15.38 16.67
N VAL A 143 13.10 14.10 17.11
CA VAL A 143 13.02 12.95 16.20
C VAL A 143 11.74 13.01 15.36
N ASN A 144 10.59 13.31 15.97
CA ASN A 144 9.33 13.44 15.22
C ASN A 144 9.39 14.56 14.18
N ILE A 145 10.00 15.70 14.49
CA ILE A 145 10.20 16.78 13.54
C ILE A 145 11.10 16.36 12.38
N ILE A 146 12.19 15.63 12.66
CA ILE A 146 13.11 15.17 11.63
C ILE A 146 12.46 14.13 10.71
N VAL A 147 11.68 13.20 11.28
CA VAL A 147 11.09 12.07 10.53
C VAL A 147 9.83 12.49 9.77
N TYR A 148 8.96 13.27 10.41
CA TYR A 148 7.64 13.61 9.88
C TYR A 148 7.49 15.07 9.46
N GLY A 149 8.49 15.91 9.69
CA GLY A 149 8.41 17.37 9.48
C GLY A 149 7.48 18.09 10.46
N LEU A 150 6.81 17.36 11.36
CA LEU A 150 5.79 17.87 12.29
C LEU A 150 5.99 17.27 13.68
N HIS A 151 5.69 18.06 14.68
CA HIS A 151 5.68 17.60 16.06
C HIS A 151 4.31 16.93 16.37
N GLU A 152 4.27 16.01 17.32
CA GLU A 152 3.11 15.18 17.65
C GLU A 152 1.81 16.00 17.87
N THR A 153 1.92 17.14 18.54
CA THR A 153 0.75 18.02 18.76
C THR A 153 0.21 18.62 17.46
N MET A 154 1.08 18.91 16.48
CA MET A 154 0.66 19.41 15.17
C MET A 154 -0.02 18.31 14.37
N ILE A 155 0.48 17.05 14.47
CA ILE A 155 -0.16 15.88 13.82
C ILE A 155 -1.55 15.63 14.43
N ARG A 156 -1.69 15.68 15.76
CA ARG A 156 -2.99 15.52 16.44
C ARG A 156 -3.97 16.63 16.08
N ASN A 157 -3.50 17.87 15.96
CA ASN A 157 -4.36 18.98 15.61
C ASN A 157 -4.83 18.88 14.15
N SER A 158 -3.95 18.52 13.21
CA SER A 158 -4.34 18.36 11.81
C SER A 158 -5.39 17.25 11.62
N VAL A 159 -5.21 16.08 12.28
CA VAL A 159 -6.20 15.00 12.26
C VAL A 159 -7.52 15.41 12.93
N GLY A 160 -7.47 16.18 14.02
CA GLY A 160 -8.65 16.71 14.71
C GLY A 160 -9.42 17.75 13.89
N GLU A 161 -8.74 18.58 13.13
CA GLU A 161 -9.35 19.57 12.22
C GLU A 161 -10.00 18.90 11.00
N GLU A 162 -9.36 17.88 10.41
CA GLU A 162 -9.96 17.09 9.33
C GLU A 162 -11.22 16.31 9.78
N ALA A 163 -11.24 15.83 11.01
CA ALA A 163 -12.41 15.17 11.57
C ALA A 163 -13.59 16.13 11.77
N LYS A 164 -13.33 17.38 12.25
CA LYS A 164 -14.34 18.41 12.44
C LYS A 164 -14.86 19.02 11.14
N ALA A 165 -14.06 19.02 10.08
CA ALA A 165 -14.48 19.53 8.78
C ALA A 165 -15.43 18.56 8.03
N LYS A 166 -15.62 17.32 8.53
CA LYS A 166 -16.51 16.30 7.97
C LYS A 166 -17.82 16.14 8.73
N GLU A 167 -18.02 16.83 9.83
CA GLU A 167 -19.30 17.00 10.53
C GLU A 167 -20.05 18.23 10.05
#